data_fec3e9f1343fd9eaf580bddead4efeb0
#
_entry.id   fec3e9f1343fd9eaf580bddead4efeb0
#
_cell.length_a   1.000
_cell.length_b   1.000
_cell.length_c   1.000
_cell.angle_alpha   90.00
_cell.angle_beta   90.00
_cell.angle_gamma   90.00
#
_symmetry.space_group_name_H-M   'P 1'
#
loop_
_entity.id
_entity.type
_entity.pdbx_description
1 polymer ?
#
loop_
_entity_poly.entity_id
_entity_poly.type
_entity_poly.pdbx_seq_one_letter_code
_entity_poly.pdbx_strand_id
1 'polypeptide(L)'
;MKTIIFLHGFFASGSCVPALALKEAFANKVRVLTPDLPIHPREALFFIKQLCKDENPDLLVGNSCGSFYAQIIASETGIPTLLGNPYFKMTEFLKQRIGKHQYKSPRADGNQDFIIDERLISEFEEVEKIQFDNINDKFKDRVWGIFGEQDTLARFEPLYLRYYDNASHFPGAHTPTADEIRAWHVPLIEKILMAIQS
;
A
#
# COMPACT_ATOMS: atom_id res chain seq x y z
N MET A 1 -11.44 -15.10 -12.58
CA MET A 1 -10.06 -15.03 -12.06
C MET A 1 -10.02 -13.88 -11.07
N LYS A 2 -9.48 -14.08 -9.86
CA LYS A 2 -9.39 -13.03 -8.84
C LYS A 2 -8.46 -11.91 -9.28
N THR A 3 -8.71 -10.70 -8.79
CA THR A 3 -7.91 -9.51 -9.10
C THR A 3 -7.33 -8.92 -7.82
N ILE A 4 -6.03 -8.67 -7.81
CA ILE A 4 -5.30 -7.94 -6.78
C ILE A 4 -4.83 -6.60 -7.37
N ILE A 5 -4.98 -5.51 -6.63
CA ILE A 5 -4.32 -4.24 -6.93
C ILE A 5 -3.22 -4.02 -5.90
N PHE A 6 -1.98 -3.89 -6.35
CA PHE A 6 -0.83 -3.56 -5.51
C PHE A 6 -0.48 -2.07 -5.63
N LEU A 7 -0.40 -1.38 -4.50
CA LEU A 7 -0.08 0.03 -4.37
C LEU A 7 1.33 0.19 -3.79
N HIS A 8 2.23 0.78 -4.57
CA HIS A 8 3.64 0.90 -4.23
C HIS A 8 3.94 2.03 -3.22
N GLY A 9 5.16 2.01 -2.63
CA GLY A 9 5.64 3.06 -1.73
C GLY A 9 5.97 4.36 -2.46
N PHE A 10 6.18 5.46 -1.70
CA PHE A 10 6.31 6.82 -2.23
C PHE A 10 7.42 7.00 -3.28
N PHE A 11 8.61 6.45 -3.04
CA PHE A 11 9.74 6.52 -3.97
C PHE A 11 9.79 5.39 -5.01
N ALA A 12 8.76 4.56 -5.07
CA ALA A 12 8.70 3.41 -5.95
C ALA A 12 7.75 3.64 -7.14
N SER A 13 7.56 2.60 -7.94
CA SER A 13 6.64 2.56 -9.07
C SER A 13 5.94 1.20 -9.14
N GLY A 14 5.05 1.02 -10.08
CA GLY A 14 4.39 -0.25 -10.37
C GLY A 14 5.33 -1.38 -10.82
N SER A 15 6.62 -1.07 -11.10
CA SER A 15 7.67 -2.05 -11.44
C SER A 15 8.67 -2.29 -10.30
N CYS A 16 8.36 -1.89 -9.07
CA CYS A 16 9.22 -2.17 -7.92
C CYS A 16 9.30 -3.67 -7.59
N VAL A 17 10.35 -4.06 -6.86
CA VAL A 17 10.62 -5.47 -6.52
C VAL A 17 9.40 -6.19 -5.93
N PRO A 18 8.69 -5.65 -4.92
CA PRO A 18 7.51 -6.31 -4.38
C PRO A 18 6.39 -6.52 -5.41
N ALA A 19 6.17 -5.52 -6.30
CA ALA A 19 5.16 -5.61 -7.35
C ALA A 19 5.46 -6.73 -8.35
N LEU A 20 6.71 -6.81 -8.81
CA LEU A 20 7.14 -7.85 -9.76
C LEU A 20 7.11 -9.24 -9.13
N ALA A 21 7.54 -9.37 -7.88
CA ALA A 21 7.50 -10.64 -7.15
C ALA A 21 6.07 -11.16 -6.97
N LEU A 22 5.10 -10.27 -6.67
CA LEU A 22 3.69 -10.65 -6.59
C LEU A 22 3.14 -11.09 -7.96
N LYS A 23 3.43 -10.34 -9.04
CA LYS A 23 3.02 -10.73 -10.40
C LYS A 23 3.55 -12.11 -10.78
N GLU A 24 4.81 -12.37 -10.48
CA GLU A 24 5.44 -13.68 -10.76
C GLU A 24 4.81 -14.80 -9.94
N ALA A 25 4.65 -14.61 -8.63
CA ALA A 25 4.11 -15.62 -7.73
C ALA A 25 2.66 -16.01 -8.06
N PHE A 26 1.86 -15.05 -8.53
CA PHE A 26 0.46 -15.26 -8.89
C PHE A 26 0.21 -15.46 -10.39
N ALA A 27 1.26 -15.57 -11.22
CA ALA A 27 1.13 -15.77 -12.66
C ALA A 27 0.16 -16.92 -12.98
N ASN A 28 -0.79 -16.65 -13.89
CA ASN A 28 -1.84 -17.61 -14.32
C ASN A 28 -2.87 -18.02 -13.25
N LYS A 29 -2.78 -17.53 -12.01
CA LYS A 29 -3.71 -17.84 -10.92
C LYS A 29 -4.59 -16.66 -10.53
N VAL A 30 -3.97 -15.48 -10.42
CA VAL A 30 -4.60 -14.24 -9.99
C VAL A 30 -4.10 -13.11 -10.89
N ARG A 31 -4.98 -12.20 -11.27
CA ARG A 31 -4.60 -11.00 -12.01
C ARG A 31 -4.03 -9.97 -11.02
N VAL A 32 -2.76 -9.61 -11.15
CA VAL A 32 -2.10 -8.62 -10.29
C VAL A 32 -1.86 -7.34 -11.08
N LEU A 33 -2.56 -6.28 -10.70
CA LEU A 33 -2.41 -4.93 -11.23
C LEU A 33 -1.45 -4.14 -10.36
N THR A 34 -0.47 -3.49 -10.95
CA THR A 34 0.55 -2.71 -10.26
C THR A 34 0.70 -1.35 -10.95
N PRO A 35 -0.27 -0.44 -10.77
CA PRO A 35 -0.23 0.87 -11.41
C PRO A 35 0.89 1.74 -10.86
N ASP A 36 1.38 2.68 -11.68
CA ASP A 36 2.12 3.84 -11.18
C ASP A 36 1.15 4.84 -10.55
N LEU A 37 1.39 5.20 -9.30
CA LEU A 37 0.53 6.13 -8.58
C LEU A 37 0.92 7.59 -8.89
N PRO A 38 -0.06 8.51 -9.01
CA PRO A 38 0.21 9.94 -9.00
C PRO A 38 0.95 10.37 -7.73
N ILE A 39 1.81 11.40 -7.83
CA ILE A 39 2.58 11.89 -6.69
C ILE A 39 1.70 12.66 -5.70
N HIS A 40 0.69 13.39 -6.18
CA HIS A 40 -0.25 14.15 -5.37
C HIS A 40 -1.29 13.24 -4.71
N PRO A 41 -1.47 13.30 -3.38
CA PRO A 41 -2.25 12.30 -2.66
C PRO A 41 -3.75 12.30 -3.02
N ARG A 42 -4.34 13.45 -3.33
CA ARG A 42 -5.74 13.52 -3.77
C ARG A 42 -5.94 12.90 -5.16
N GLU A 43 -5.00 13.14 -6.07
CA GLU A 43 -4.99 12.53 -7.40
C GLU A 43 -4.79 11.01 -7.31
N ALA A 44 -3.85 10.57 -6.44
CA ALA A 44 -3.63 9.15 -6.18
C ALA A 44 -4.89 8.45 -5.63
N LEU A 45 -5.55 9.04 -4.63
CA LEU A 45 -6.79 8.49 -4.07
C LEU A 45 -7.91 8.45 -5.12
N PHE A 46 -8.07 9.50 -5.91
CA PHE A 46 -9.06 9.52 -6.99
C PHE A 46 -8.77 8.42 -8.03
N PHE A 47 -7.52 8.32 -8.47
CA PHE A 47 -7.07 7.29 -9.42
C PHE A 47 -7.32 5.88 -8.88
N ILE A 48 -6.95 5.60 -7.62
CA ILE A 48 -7.14 4.29 -7.00
C ILE A 48 -8.64 3.97 -6.89
N LYS A 49 -9.49 4.93 -6.50
CA LYS A 49 -10.95 4.75 -6.43
C LYS A 49 -11.55 4.39 -7.79
N GLN A 50 -11.14 5.08 -8.86
CA GLN A 50 -11.59 4.75 -10.21
C GLN A 50 -11.13 3.36 -10.62
N LEU A 51 -9.85 3.04 -10.40
CA LEU A 51 -9.31 1.72 -10.70
C LEU A 51 -10.04 0.60 -9.95
N CYS A 52 -10.35 0.81 -8.66
CA CYS A 52 -11.15 -0.15 -7.88
C CYS A 52 -12.57 -0.32 -8.43
N LYS A 53 -13.19 0.76 -8.90
CA LYS A 53 -14.53 0.71 -9.50
C LYS A 53 -14.52 -0.06 -10.83
N ASP A 54 -13.50 0.16 -11.66
CA ASP A 54 -13.41 -0.44 -13.00
C ASP A 54 -13.01 -1.91 -12.93
N GLU A 55 -12.11 -2.26 -12.02
CA GLU A 55 -11.50 -3.59 -11.93
C GLU A 55 -12.15 -4.51 -10.89
N ASN A 56 -12.96 -3.95 -9.97
CA ASN A 56 -13.62 -4.66 -8.87
C ASN A 56 -12.69 -5.67 -8.17
N PRO A 57 -11.59 -5.22 -7.54
CA PRO A 57 -10.57 -6.11 -7.00
C PRO A 57 -11.10 -6.93 -5.81
N ASP A 58 -10.63 -8.16 -5.70
CA ASP A 58 -10.88 -9.04 -4.54
C ASP A 58 -10.01 -8.62 -3.35
N LEU A 59 -8.84 -8.00 -3.60
CA LEU A 59 -7.89 -7.60 -2.57
C LEU A 59 -7.09 -6.37 -3.00
N LEU A 60 -6.94 -5.41 -2.08
CA LEU A 60 -5.91 -4.38 -2.16
C LEU A 60 -4.67 -4.82 -1.38
N VAL A 61 -3.49 -4.58 -1.91
CA VAL A 61 -2.22 -4.79 -1.21
C VAL A 61 -1.42 -3.50 -1.30
N GLY A 62 -1.12 -2.89 -0.17
CA GLY A 62 -0.27 -1.71 -0.11
C GLY A 62 1.10 -2.02 0.48
N ASN A 63 2.12 -1.21 0.16
CA ASN A 63 3.39 -1.18 0.88
C ASN A 63 3.76 0.27 1.21
N SER A 64 4.14 0.54 2.47
CA SER A 64 4.55 1.88 2.91
C SER A 64 3.47 2.95 2.64
N CYS A 65 3.74 3.98 1.83
CA CYS A 65 2.76 4.97 1.36
C CYS A 65 1.59 4.32 0.60
N GLY A 66 1.83 3.23 -0.13
CA GLY A 66 0.75 2.45 -0.75
C GLY A 66 -0.23 1.89 0.27
N SER A 67 0.24 1.50 1.46
CA SER A 67 -0.61 1.10 2.59
C SER A 67 -1.41 2.26 3.17
N PHE A 68 -0.84 3.48 3.21
CA PHE A 68 -1.58 4.69 3.60
C PHE A 68 -2.81 4.90 2.71
N TYR A 69 -2.66 4.78 1.40
CA TYR A 69 -3.78 4.87 0.48
C TYR A 69 -4.75 3.68 0.59
N ALA A 70 -4.20 2.46 0.64
CA ALA A 70 -5.00 1.25 0.71
C ALA A 70 -5.93 1.25 1.93
N GLN A 71 -5.45 1.70 3.08
CA GLN A 71 -6.23 1.83 4.31
C GLN A 71 -7.40 2.81 4.16
N ILE A 72 -7.18 3.98 3.55
CA ILE A 72 -8.23 4.96 3.30
C ILE A 72 -9.31 4.38 2.38
N ILE A 73 -8.90 3.73 1.28
CA ILE A 73 -9.83 3.07 0.36
C ILE A 73 -10.60 1.95 1.06
N ALA A 74 -9.94 1.12 1.87
CA ALA A 74 -10.58 0.03 2.61
C ALA A 74 -11.66 0.54 3.56
N SER A 75 -11.39 1.63 4.30
CA SER A 75 -12.34 2.22 5.24
C SER A 75 -13.60 2.77 4.57
N GLU A 76 -13.50 3.22 3.32
CA GLU A 76 -14.62 3.75 2.55
C GLU A 76 -15.40 2.67 1.79
N THR A 77 -14.71 1.64 1.29
CA THR A 77 -15.29 0.66 0.34
C THR A 77 -15.54 -0.71 0.93
N GLY A 78 -14.83 -1.06 2.02
CA GLY A 78 -14.85 -2.41 2.59
C GLY A 78 -14.15 -3.46 1.74
N ILE A 79 -13.36 -3.07 0.73
CA ILE A 79 -12.52 -3.99 -0.04
C ILE A 79 -11.50 -4.64 0.91
N PRO A 80 -11.37 -5.96 0.93
CA PRO A 80 -10.33 -6.65 1.70
C PRO A 80 -8.96 -6.07 1.39
N THR A 81 -8.12 -5.84 2.41
CA THR A 81 -6.90 -5.08 2.23
C THR A 81 -5.76 -5.62 3.09
N LEU A 82 -4.57 -5.79 2.50
CA LEU A 82 -3.32 -6.11 3.18
C LEU A 82 -2.41 -4.87 3.19
N LEU A 83 -2.01 -4.42 4.36
CA LEU A 83 -1.11 -3.29 4.59
C LEU A 83 0.28 -3.80 4.96
N GLY A 84 1.25 -3.69 4.05
CA GLY A 84 2.65 -4.02 4.28
C GLY A 84 3.42 -2.79 4.78
N ASN A 85 4.06 -2.90 5.96
CA ASN A 85 4.87 -1.84 6.56
C ASN A 85 4.22 -0.44 6.41
N PRO A 86 2.95 -0.25 6.85
CA PRO A 86 2.19 0.96 6.57
C PRO A 86 2.89 2.21 7.13
N TYR A 87 2.97 3.26 6.32
CA TYR A 87 3.54 4.54 6.73
C TYR A 87 2.44 5.61 6.89
N PHE A 88 1.97 5.84 8.13
CA PHE A 88 0.82 6.72 8.41
C PHE A 88 1.17 8.19 8.67
N LYS A 89 2.46 8.55 8.73
CA LYS A 89 2.97 9.90 9.01
C LYS A 89 3.70 10.50 7.81
N MET A 90 3.02 10.53 6.65
CA MET A 90 3.60 10.99 5.39
C MET A 90 4.06 12.45 5.43
N THR A 91 3.32 13.31 6.12
CA THR A 91 3.67 14.73 6.28
C THR A 91 5.06 14.89 6.91
N GLU A 92 5.31 14.19 8.01
CA GLU A 92 6.60 14.26 8.71
C GLU A 92 7.73 13.66 7.87
N PHE A 93 7.45 12.54 7.19
CA PHE A 93 8.38 11.90 6.28
C PHE A 93 8.83 12.83 5.14
N LEU A 94 7.91 13.58 4.54
CA LEU A 94 8.18 14.46 3.42
C LEU A 94 8.89 15.75 3.85
N LYS A 95 8.55 16.33 5.01
CA LYS A 95 9.22 17.52 5.57
C LYS A 95 10.74 17.35 5.69
N GLN A 96 11.21 16.12 5.91
CA GLN A 96 12.64 15.81 6.00
C GLN A 96 13.32 15.61 4.62
N ARG A 97 12.56 15.73 3.52
CA ARG A 97 13.00 15.36 2.15
C ARG A 97 12.63 16.36 1.08
N ILE A 98 12.53 17.65 1.45
CA ILE A 98 12.23 18.72 0.48
C ILE A 98 13.33 18.76 -0.60
N GLY A 99 12.93 18.84 -1.88
CA GLY A 99 13.85 18.95 -3.00
C GLY A 99 13.50 18.04 -4.17
N LYS A 100 14.47 17.93 -5.10
CA LYS A 100 14.35 17.08 -6.29
C LYS A 100 14.73 15.64 -5.97
N HIS A 101 13.95 14.71 -6.49
CA HIS A 101 14.14 13.27 -6.28
C HIS A 101 13.89 12.49 -7.56
N GLN A 102 14.29 11.22 -7.54
CA GLN A 102 13.98 10.26 -8.59
C GLN A 102 13.29 9.03 -8.00
N TYR A 103 12.38 8.44 -8.76
CA TYR A 103 11.83 7.14 -8.42
C TYR A 103 12.91 6.06 -8.47
N LYS A 104 12.89 5.14 -7.51
CA LYS A 104 13.89 4.07 -7.37
C LYS A 104 13.65 2.88 -8.31
N SER A 105 12.50 2.86 -8.97
CA SER A 105 12.13 1.86 -9.97
C SER A 105 11.54 2.54 -11.21
N PRO A 106 11.70 1.96 -12.41
CA PRO A 106 11.21 2.56 -13.65
C PRO A 106 9.70 2.76 -13.63
N ARG A 107 9.24 3.91 -14.09
CA ARG A 107 7.81 4.19 -14.33
C ARG A 107 7.45 3.87 -15.77
N ALA A 108 6.22 3.43 -16.01
CA ALA A 108 5.71 3.10 -17.33
C ALA A 108 5.62 4.33 -18.27
N ASP A 109 5.39 5.52 -17.69
CA ASP A 109 5.35 6.80 -18.41
C ASP A 109 6.75 7.38 -18.72
N GLY A 110 7.82 6.74 -18.21
CA GLY A 110 9.21 7.20 -18.35
C GLY A 110 9.58 8.42 -17.51
N ASN A 111 8.64 8.97 -16.73
CA ASN A 111 8.87 10.15 -15.90
C ASN A 111 9.48 9.77 -14.56
N GLN A 112 10.81 9.84 -14.45
CA GLN A 112 11.56 9.40 -13.26
C GLN A 112 11.77 10.50 -12.23
N ASP A 113 11.61 11.77 -12.58
CA ASP A 113 11.90 12.89 -11.69
C ASP A 113 10.63 13.41 -11.02
N PHE A 114 10.76 13.83 -9.76
CA PHE A 114 9.70 14.54 -9.04
C PHE A 114 10.28 15.50 -7.99
N ILE A 115 9.43 16.37 -7.46
CA ILE A 115 9.81 17.36 -6.45
C ILE A 115 8.94 17.16 -5.22
N ILE A 116 9.58 17.15 -4.05
CA ILE A 116 8.91 17.31 -2.76
C ILE A 116 9.00 18.78 -2.39
N ASP A 117 7.88 19.46 -2.38
CA ASP A 117 7.74 20.86 -2.02
C ASP A 117 6.69 21.07 -0.92
N GLU A 118 6.53 22.30 -0.47
CA GLU A 118 5.58 22.64 0.59
C GLU A 118 4.11 22.38 0.18
N ARG A 119 3.79 22.49 -1.10
CA ARG A 119 2.46 22.20 -1.61
C ARG A 119 2.15 20.71 -1.45
N LEU A 120 3.05 19.85 -1.89
CA LEU A 120 2.89 18.40 -1.76
C LEU A 120 2.76 17.97 -0.29
N ILE A 121 3.58 18.57 0.59
CA ILE A 121 3.52 18.34 2.04
C ILE A 121 2.17 18.75 2.61
N SER A 122 1.66 19.94 2.25
CA SER A 122 0.35 20.41 2.70
C SER A 122 -0.80 19.50 2.23
N GLU A 123 -0.74 19.03 1.00
CA GLU A 123 -1.74 18.09 0.46
C GLU A 123 -1.74 16.76 1.24
N PHE A 124 -0.56 16.22 1.59
CA PHE A 124 -0.48 15.04 2.44
C PHE A 124 -0.98 15.31 3.86
N GLU A 125 -0.69 16.47 4.44
CA GLU A 125 -1.17 16.85 5.76
C GLU A 125 -2.70 16.87 5.84
N GLU A 126 -3.37 17.36 4.81
CA GLU A 126 -4.84 17.36 4.73
C GLU A 126 -5.42 15.95 4.70
N VAL A 127 -4.83 15.04 3.91
CA VAL A 127 -5.28 13.65 3.82
C VAL A 127 -4.92 12.87 5.09
N GLU A 128 -3.74 13.12 5.66
CA GLU A 128 -3.28 12.46 6.89
C GLU A 128 -4.20 12.75 8.08
N LYS A 129 -4.75 13.98 8.17
CA LYS A 129 -5.67 14.37 9.26
C LYS A 129 -6.94 13.54 9.27
N ILE A 130 -7.43 13.11 8.12
CA ILE A 130 -8.71 12.40 7.99
C ILE A 130 -8.56 10.91 7.66
N GLN A 131 -7.33 10.38 7.61
CA GLN A 131 -7.06 9.02 7.15
C GLN A 131 -7.78 7.91 7.93
N PHE A 132 -8.17 8.17 9.16
CA PHE A 132 -8.85 7.20 10.03
C PHE A 132 -10.33 7.54 10.31
N ASP A 133 -10.86 8.64 9.77
CA ASP A 133 -12.21 9.12 10.10
C ASP A 133 -13.34 8.18 9.66
N ASN A 134 -13.13 7.43 8.57
CA ASN A 134 -14.14 6.55 8.00
C ASN A 134 -14.04 5.09 8.46
N ILE A 135 -13.17 4.80 9.42
CA ILE A 135 -13.06 3.44 9.95
C ILE A 135 -14.33 3.08 10.71
N ASN A 136 -14.92 1.96 10.35
CA ASN A 136 -16.07 1.43 11.03
C ASN A 136 -15.90 -0.08 11.31
N ASP A 137 -16.59 -0.56 12.33
CA ASP A 137 -16.49 -1.95 12.81
C ASP A 137 -16.85 -2.99 11.74
N LYS A 138 -17.68 -2.61 10.76
CA LYS A 138 -18.11 -3.52 9.69
C LYS A 138 -16.96 -3.94 8.77
N PHE A 139 -15.94 -3.07 8.61
CA PHE A 139 -14.85 -3.30 7.66
C PHE A 139 -13.50 -3.57 8.31
N LYS A 140 -13.34 -3.29 9.61
CA LYS A 140 -12.05 -3.45 10.29
C LYS A 140 -11.48 -4.87 10.20
N ASP A 141 -12.34 -5.89 10.24
CA ASP A 141 -11.95 -7.31 10.14
C ASP A 141 -11.45 -7.70 8.73
N ARG A 142 -11.64 -6.82 7.74
CA ARG A 142 -11.18 -7.01 6.36
C ARG A 142 -9.85 -6.32 6.08
N VAL A 143 -9.19 -5.82 7.11
CA VAL A 143 -7.86 -5.20 6.99
C VAL A 143 -6.85 -6.04 7.75
N TRP A 144 -5.77 -6.44 7.09
CA TRP A 144 -4.64 -7.18 7.64
C TRP A 144 -3.39 -6.32 7.55
N GLY A 145 -2.53 -6.39 8.58
CA GLY A 145 -1.21 -5.79 8.60
C GLY A 145 -0.13 -6.86 8.49
N ILE A 146 0.96 -6.58 7.77
CA ILE A 146 2.19 -7.37 7.81
C ILE A 146 3.38 -6.45 8.04
N PHE A 147 4.14 -6.72 9.11
CA PHE A 147 5.18 -5.83 9.62
C PHE A 147 6.55 -6.51 9.58
N GLY A 148 7.54 -5.79 9.04
CA GLY A 148 8.93 -6.23 9.05
C GLY A 148 9.56 -6.05 10.43
N GLU A 149 10.05 -7.14 11.04
CA GLU A 149 10.70 -7.09 12.36
C GLU A 149 11.97 -6.24 12.38
N GLN A 150 12.61 -6.07 11.21
CA GLN A 150 13.79 -5.24 11.00
C GLN A 150 13.47 -3.86 10.40
N ASP A 151 12.19 -3.51 10.30
CA ASP A 151 11.80 -2.18 9.80
C ASP A 151 12.15 -1.10 10.83
N THR A 152 13.08 -0.23 10.46
CA THR A 152 13.49 0.93 11.28
C THR A 152 12.82 2.22 10.83
N LEU A 153 12.11 2.22 9.69
CA LEU A 153 11.51 3.40 9.09
C LEU A 153 10.03 3.56 9.47
N ALA A 154 9.24 2.48 9.41
CA ALA A 154 7.80 2.52 9.62
C ALA A 154 7.38 1.68 10.84
N ARG A 155 7.60 2.21 12.03
CA ARG A 155 7.20 1.56 13.29
C ARG A 155 5.79 1.96 13.73
N PHE A 156 4.81 1.75 12.84
CA PHE A 156 3.43 2.17 13.06
C PHE A 156 2.47 1.04 13.48
N GLU A 157 2.98 -0.15 13.80
CA GLU A 157 2.15 -1.24 14.29
C GLU A 157 1.33 -0.84 15.54
N PRO A 158 1.87 -0.12 16.55
CA PRO A 158 1.05 0.32 17.69
C PRO A 158 -0.09 1.28 17.28
N LEU A 159 0.09 2.07 16.22
CA LEU A 159 -0.97 2.92 15.70
C LEU A 159 -2.00 2.10 14.91
N TYR A 160 -1.54 1.15 14.10
CA TYR A 160 -2.39 0.21 13.36
C TYR A 160 -3.31 -0.56 14.32
N LEU A 161 -2.80 -1.11 15.42
CA LEU A 161 -3.52 -1.89 16.42
C LEU A 161 -4.57 -1.09 17.22
N ARG A 162 -4.62 0.23 17.09
CA ARG A 162 -5.73 1.03 17.61
C ARG A 162 -7.02 0.89 16.78
N TYR A 163 -6.88 0.46 15.54
CA TYR A 163 -7.97 0.43 14.56
C TYR A 163 -8.26 -0.95 14.00
N TYR A 164 -7.25 -1.84 13.97
CA TYR A 164 -7.32 -3.15 13.32
C TYR A 164 -6.69 -4.23 14.18
N ASP A 165 -7.21 -5.46 14.10
CA ASP A 165 -6.78 -6.56 14.97
C ASP A 165 -5.87 -7.58 14.28
N ASN A 166 -5.91 -7.68 12.94
CA ASN A 166 -5.20 -8.71 12.17
C ASN A 166 -3.76 -8.27 11.84
N ALA A 167 -2.80 -8.60 12.68
CA ALA A 167 -1.39 -8.34 12.47
C ALA A 167 -0.57 -9.61 12.26
N SER A 168 0.40 -9.55 11.36
CA SER A 168 1.39 -10.60 11.06
C SER A 168 2.77 -9.98 10.94
N HIS A 169 3.82 -10.80 11.07
CA HIS A 169 5.21 -10.34 11.02
C HIS A 169 6.04 -11.14 10.03
N PHE A 170 7.13 -10.56 9.55
CA PHE A 170 8.13 -11.25 8.75
C PHE A 170 9.54 -10.75 9.10
N PRO A 171 10.58 -11.59 8.95
CA PRO A 171 11.95 -11.24 9.37
C PRO A 171 12.67 -10.33 8.34
N GLY A 172 12.03 -9.24 7.94
CA GLY A 172 12.50 -8.32 6.91
C GLY A 172 12.45 -6.85 7.32
N ALA A 173 12.96 -6.01 6.42
CA ALA A 173 13.02 -4.56 6.59
C ALA A 173 11.80 -3.86 5.95
N HIS A 174 11.87 -2.52 5.82
CA HIS A 174 10.78 -1.68 5.29
C HIS A 174 10.32 -2.04 3.88
N THR A 175 11.25 -2.33 2.99
CA THR A 175 10.95 -2.81 1.63
C THR A 175 11.27 -4.30 1.55
N PRO A 176 10.27 -5.17 1.45
CA PRO A 176 10.52 -6.60 1.37
C PRO A 176 11.21 -6.96 0.06
N THR A 177 12.13 -7.92 0.14
CA THR A 177 12.78 -8.56 -1.00
C THR A 177 11.81 -9.48 -1.75
N ALA A 178 12.18 -9.92 -2.95
CA ALA A 178 11.38 -10.87 -3.71
C ALA A 178 11.17 -12.20 -2.96
N ASP A 179 12.18 -12.67 -2.25
CA ASP A 179 12.11 -13.91 -1.46
C ASP A 179 11.20 -13.76 -0.23
N GLU A 180 11.26 -12.61 0.45
CA GLU A 180 10.35 -12.29 1.56
C GLU A 180 8.90 -12.16 1.09
N ILE A 181 8.66 -11.58 -0.09
CA ILE A 181 7.32 -11.56 -0.71
C ILE A 181 6.82 -12.98 -0.93
N ARG A 182 7.62 -13.85 -1.54
CA ARG A 182 7.23 -15.25 -1.82
C ARG A 182 7.01 -16.05 -0.53
N ALA A 183 7.88 -15.87 0.46
CA ALA A 183 7.85 -16.66 1.69
C ALA A 183 6.77 -16.23 2.69
N TRP A 184 6.42 -14.94 2.74
CA TRP A 184 5.59 -14.38 3.81
C TRP A 184 4.32 -13.70 3.31
N HIS A 185 4.41 -12.84 2.27
CA HIS A 185 3.25 -12.11 1.79
C HIS A 185 2.32 -12.98 0.94
N VAL A 186 2.88 -13.80 0.05
CA VAL A 186 2.08 -14.67 -0.82
C VAL A 186 1.21 -15.66 -0.03
N PRO A 187 1.72 -16.42 0.96
CA PRO A 187 0.89 -17.29 1.78
C PRO A 187 -0.21 -16.56 2.56
N LEU A 188 0.10 -15.36 3.08
CA LEU A 188 -0.89 -14.54 3.77
C LEU A 188 -1.98 -14.06 2.80
N ILE A 189 -1.61 -13.59 1.61
CA ILE A 189 -2.55 -13.17 0.56
C ILE A 189 -3.45 -14.36 0.15
N GLU A 190 -2.89 -15.54 -0.05
CA GLU A 190 -3.68 -16.75 -0.37
C GLU A 190 -4.68 -17.07 0.73
N LYS A 191 -4.26 -17.00 2.00
CA LYS A 191 -5.16 -17.18 3.16
C LYS A 191 -6.29 -16.15 3.19
N ILE A 192 -6.00 -14.88 2.96
CA ILE A 192 -7.01 -13.81 2.89
C ILE A 192 -7.99 -14.08 1.74
N LEU A 193 -7.48 -14.38 0.56
CA LEU A 193 -8.31 -14.68 -0.62
C LEU A 193 -9.20 -15.91 -0.44
N MET A 194 -8.83 -16.89 0.38
CA MET A 194 -9.70 -18.01 0.75
C MET A 194 -10.76 -17.59 1.77
N ALA A 195 -10.39 -16.82 2.78
CA ALA A 195 -11.29 -16.41 3.85
C ALA A 195 -12.45 -15.51 3.38
N ILE A 196 -12.24 -14.71 2.34
CA ILE A 196 -13.30 -13.84 1.79
C ILE A 196 -14.29 -14.57 0.88
N GLN A 197 -14.12 -15.88 0.64
CA GLN A 197 -15.05 -16.71 -0.13
C GLN A 197 -16.03 -17.47 0.75
N SER A 198 -15.76 -17.56 2.05
CA SER A 198 -16.62 -18.21 3.04
C SER A 198 -17.62 -17.24 3.65
#